data_5cc66338e9c5f8d3ac38c6a3fb590bd2
#
_entry.id   5cc66338e9c5f8d3ac38c6a3fb590bd2
#
_cell.length_a   1.000
_cell.length_b   1.000
_cell.length_c   1.000
_cell.angle_alpha   90.00
_cell.angle_beta   90.00
_cell.angle_gamma   90.00
#
_symmetry.space_group_name_H-M   'P 1'
#
loop_
_entity.id
_entity.type
_entity.pdbx_description
1 polymer ?
#
loop_
_entity_poly.entity_id
_entity_poly.type
_entity_poly.pdbx_seq_one_letter_code
_entity_poly.pdbx_strand_id
1 'polypeptide(L)'
;EFPRLVVGEKSAFAAHLTQLADFKALATGTVSVILSGGGQPDEVFSTRAPTQPGIFRPEAEPRLAGPRELEIEVITADFTVRHRLGPVTIYPDRKSADALAAEHDEGGIGFTKEQQWKVDFATTEVIRRPIRPAIAATGTVRARPDGEALLTAPMSGQVQPSGAFPQLGQVVKKGDILAYLSPRLGGDTDLASLQANARKARVALDLSAR
;
A
#
# COMPACT_ATOMS: atom_id res chain seq x y z
N GLU A 1 -28.80 9.44 -1.59
CA GLU A 1 -30.12 9.32 -2.22
C GLU A 1 -31.11 10.20 -1.47
N PHE A 2 -31.98 10.87 -2.19
CA PHE A 2 -33.02 11.72 -1.60
C PHE A 2 -34.18 11.91 -2.62
N PRO A 3 -35.41 12.11 -2.13
CA PRO A 3 -36.54 12.41 -3.00
C PRO A 3 -36.45 13.86 -3.51
N ARG A 4 -37.28 14.21 -4.49
CA ARG A 4 -37.38 15.59 -4.93
C ARG A 4 -37.77 16.50 -3.75
N LEU A 5 -37.09 17.64 -3.67
CA LEU A 5 -37.27 18.59 -2.59
C LEU A 5 -38.46 19.50 -2.88
N VAL A 6 -39.42 19.57 -1.96
CA VAL A 6 -40.62 20.40 -2.04
C VAL A 6 -40.69 21.27 -0.81
N VAL A 7 -41.07 22.53 -0.99
CA VAL A 7 -41.22 23.49 0.11
C VAL A 7 -42.20 22.97 1.17
N GLY A 8 -41.78 22.99 2.44
CA GLY A 8 -42.62 22.58 3.58
C GLY A 8 -42.81 21.07 3.70
N GLU A 9 -42.22 20.26 2.83
CA GLU A 9 -42.28 18.81 2.95
C GLU A 9 -40.94 18.25 3.48
N LYS A 10 -41.05 17.27 4.38
CA LYS A 10 -39.89 16.54 4.89
C LYS A 10 -39.38 15.57 3.86
N SER A 11 -38.09 15.72 3.53
CA SER A 11 -37.36 14.86 2.62
C SER A 11 -36.26 14.14 3.40
N ALA A 12 -36.37 12.82 3.52
CA ALA A 12 -35.34 12.01 4.17
C ALA A 12 -34.22 11.71 3.20
N PHE A 13 -33.02 12.13 3.53
CA PHE A 13 -31.81 11.78 2.81
C PHE A 13 -31.28 10.43 3.32
N ALA A 14 -30.73 9.63 2.42
CA ALA A 14 -29.92 8.46 2.77
C ALA A 14 -28.48 8.74 2.33
N ALA A 15 -27.67 9.21 3.27
CA ALA A 15 -26.26 9.47 3.04
C ALA A 15 -25.43 8.24 3.44
N HIS A 16 -24.88 7.53 2.44
CA HIS A 16 -24.01 6.39 2.64
C HIS A 16 -22.56 6.86 2.65
N LEU A 17 -21.90 6.77 3.81
CA LEU A 17 -20.57 7.30 4.04
C LEU A 17 -19.57 6.18 4.30
N THR A 18 -18.54 6.12 3.44
CA THR A 18 -17.43 5.18 3.52
C THR A 18 -16.16 5.94 3.86
N GLN A 19 -15.40 5.47 4.81
CA GLN A 19 -14.08 5.97 5.16
C GLN A 19 -13.06 5.46 4.14
N LEU A 20 -12.40 6.34 3.40
CA LEU A 20 -11.52 5.94 2.29
C LEU A 20 -10.19 5.32 2.78
N ALA A 21 -9.84 5.49 4.04
CA ALA A 21 -8.61 4.93 4.61
C ALA A 21 -8.65 3.39 4.70
N ASP A 22 -9.82 2.82 4.98
CA ASP A 22 -10.01 1.38 5.19
C ASP A 22 -11.26 0.82 4.48
N PHE A 23 -11.95 1.65 3.71
CA PHE A 23 -13.19 1.35 2.97
C PHE A 23 -14.35 0.85 3.85
N LYS A 24 -14.34 1.17 5.13
CA LYS A 24 -15.38 0.81 6.09
C LYS A 24 -16.44 1.89 6.23
N ALA A 25 -17.59 1.46 6.75
CA ALA A 25 -18.70 2.34 7.06
C ALA A 25 -18.34 3.35 8.16
N LEU A 26 -18.64 4.64 7.97
CA LEU A 26 -18.44 5.68 9.00
C LEU A 26 -19.39 5.43 10.18
N ALA A 27 -18.82 5.13 11.35
CA ALA A 27 -19.62 4.72 12.52
C ALA A 27 -20.13 5.88 13.37
N THR A 28 -19.48 7.05 13.31
CA THR A 28 -19.80 8.21 14.17
C THR A 28 -19.63 9.51 13.39
N GLY A 29 -20.32 10.56 13.81
CA GLY A 29 -20.21 11.90 13.26
C GLY A 29 -21.54 12.63 13.14
N THR A 30 -21.47 13.87 12.70
CA THR A 30 -22.63 14.69 12.32
C THR A 30 -22.62 14.86 10.82
N VAL A 31 -23.78 14.67 10.20
CA VAL A 31 -23.98 14.89 8.76
C VAL A 31 -25.03 15.97 8.57
N SER A 32 -24.69 16.97 7.77
CA SER A 32 -25.56 18.10 7.46
C SER A 32 -25.81 18.19 5.97
N VAL A 33 -27.06 18.35 5.60
CA VAL A 33 -27.51 18.79 4.25
C VAL A 33 -27.53 20.30 4.26
N ILE A 34 -26.83 20.93 3.33
CA ILE A 34 -26.77 22.39 3.18
C ILE A 34 -27.33 22.75 1.82
N LEU A 35 -28.37 23.61 1.84
CA LEU A 35 -28.96 24.18 0.65
C LEU A 35 -28.57 25.66 0.59
N SER A 36 -27.70 26.01 -0.36
CA SER A 36 -27.13 27.36 -0.49
C SER A 36 -27.43 27.97 -1.85
N GLY A 37 -27.07 29.23 -2.07
CA GLY A 37 -27.20 29.90 -3.37
C GLY A 37 -28.61 30.36 -3.71
N GLY A 38 -28.86 30.67 -4.99
CA GLY A 38 -30.15 31.21 -5.47
C GLY A 38 -30.48 32.60 -4.93
N GLY A 39 -29.52 33.33 -4.36
CA GLY A 39 -29.80 34.64 -3.73
C GLY A 39 -30.56 34.56 -2.42
N GLN A 40 -30.64 33.40 -1.81
CA GLN A 40 -31.40 33.13 -0.59
C GLN A 40 -30.50 32.67 0.55
N PRO A 41 -30.94 32.85 1.81
CA PRO A 41 -30.18 32.34 2.97
C PRO A 41 -29.95 30.84 2.90
N ASP A 42 -28.83 30.38 3.44
CA ASP A 42 -28.52 28.96 3.56
C ASP A 42 -29.48 28.27 4.53
N GLU A 43 -29.93 27.08 4.17
CA GLU A 43 -30.71 26.20 5.01
C GLU A 43 -29.89 24.96 5.35
N VAL A 44 -29.79 24.64 6.65
CA VAL A 44 -28.94 23.53 7.14
C VAL A 44 -29.77 22.55 7.93
N PHE A 45 -29.70 21.27 7.58
CA PHE A 45 -30.44 20.18 8.20
C PHE A 45 -29.45 19.09 8.62
N SER A 46 -29.39 18.80 9.92
CA SER A 46 -28.33 17.93 10.46
C SER A 46 -28.86 16.72 11.20
N THR A 47 -28.12 15.61 11.13
CA THR A 47 -28.26 14.47 12.02
C THR A 47 -26.95 14.19 12.74
N ARG A 48 -27.00 13.89 14.04
CA ARG A 48 -25.81 13.76 14.90
C ARG A 48 -25.28 12.33 15.03
N ALA A 49 -25.99 11.37 14.47
CA ALA A 49 -25.59 9.99 14.54
C ALA A 49 -26.14 9.22 13.31
N PRO A 50 -25.47 8.16 12.87
CA PRO A 50 -25.99 7.27 11.86
C PRO A 50 -27.14 6.42 12.44
N THR A 51 -28.09 6.06 11.60
CA THR A 51 -29.14 5.07 11.93
C THR A 51 -28.57 3.64 11.96
N GLN A 52 -27.55 3.39 11.13
CA GLN A 52 -26.71 2.20 11.10
C GLN A 52 -25.31 2.66 10.70
N PRO A 53 -24.24 1.93 11.06
CA PRO A 53 -22.89 2.30 10.62
C PRO A 53 -22.85 2.62 9.14
N GLY A 54 -22.37 3.81 8.79
CA GLY A 54 -22.30 4.33 7.43
C GLY A 54 -23.57 4.94 6.86
N ILE A 55 -24.74 4.83 7.50
CA ILE A 55 -26.00 5.33 6.97
C ILE A 55 -26.52 6.46 7.86
N PHE A 56 -26.42 7.67 7.37
CA PHE A 56 -26.97 8.87 8.02
C PHE A 56 -28.26 9.29 7.32
N ARG A 57 -29.24 9.72 8.11
CA ARG A 57 -30.56 10.13 7.61
C ARG A 57 -30.95 11.53 8.08
N PRO A 58 -30.28 12.60 7.58
CA PRO A 58 -30.77 13.94 7.83
C PRO A 58 -32.12 14.16 7.13
N GLU A 59 -33.05 14.80 7.83
CA GLU A 59 -34.34 15.21 7.26
C GLU A 59 -34.28 16.69 6.88
N ALA A 60 -34.47 16.99 5.60
CA ALA A 60 -34.55 18.35 5.11
C ALA A 60 -36.01 18.75 4.88
N GLU A 61 -36.39 19.91 5.38
CA GLU A 61 -37.71 20.55 5.14
C GLU A 61 -37.46 21.96 4.58
N PRO A 62 -37.18 22.10 3.29
CA PRO A 62 -36.86 23.39 2.68
C PRO A 62 -38.03 24.37 2.79
N ARG A 63 -37.70 25.64 3.03
CA ARG A 63 -38.70 26.71 3.16
C ARG A 63 -38.77 27.61 1.94
N LEU A 64 -37.77 27.56 1.09
CA LEU A 64 -37.57 28.48 -0.01
C LEU A 64 -37.46 27.70 -1.33
N ALA A 65 -38.38 27.97 -2.27
CA ALA A 65 -38.37 27.37 -3.60
C ALA A 65 -37.28 28.01 -4.49
N GLY A 66 -36.87 27.28 -5.51
CA GLY A 66 -35.93 27.75 -6.54
C GLY A 66 -34.69 26.91 -6.68
N PRO A 67 -33.74 27.32 -7.54
CA PRO A 67 -32.47 26.65 -7.72
C PRO A 67 -31.56 26.90 -6.52
N ARG A 68 -30.95 25.84 -6.01
CA ARG A 68 -30.01 25.85 -4.89
C ARG A 68 -28.79 24.99 -5.23
N GLU A 69 -27.71 25.21 -4.51
CA GLU A 69 -26.55 24.30 -4.47
C GLU A 69 -26.68 23.37 -3.27
N LEU A 70 -26.55 22.07 -3.52
CA LEU A 70 -26.62 21.04 -2.49
C LEU A 70 -25.21 20.63 -2.07
N GLU A 71 -24.94 20.75 -0.79
CA GLU A 71 -23.70 20.25 -0.19
C GLU A 71 -24.02 19.30 0.97
N ILE A 72 -23.16 18.33 1.18
CA ILE A 72 -23.16 17.47 2.38
C ILE A 72 -21.92 17.78 3.18
N GLU A 73 -22.08 18.20 4.42
CA GLU A 73 -21.00 18.38 5.37
C GLU A 73 -20.96 17.20 6.34
N VAL A 74 -19.77 16.67 6.54
CA VAL A 74 -19.49 15.58 7.48
C VAL A 74 -18.51 16.09 8.52
N ILE A 75 -18.90 16.03 9.80
CA ILE A 75 -18.07 16.43 10.92
C ILE A 75 -17.88 15.22 11.83
N THR A 76 -16.61 14.84 12.06
CA THR A 76 -16.20 13.82 13.02
C THR A 76 -15.27 14.41 14.05
N ALA A 77 -14.77 13.60 14.98
CA ALA A 77 -13.73 14.05 15.92
C ALA A 77 -12.40 14.37 15.21
N ASP A 78 -12.12 13.72 14.06
CA ASP A 78 -10.82 13.75 13.41
C ASP A 78 -10.79 14.67 12.19
N PHE A 79 -11.94 14.92 11.54
CA PHE A 79 -12.00 15.72 10.31
C PHE A 79 -13.35 16.39 10.10
N THR A 80 -13.33 17.43 9.29
CA THR A 80 -14.51 18.06 8.68
C THR A 80 -14.32 18.10 7.17
N VAL A 81 -15.31 17.63 6.42
CA VAL A 81 -15.27 17.63 4.96
C VAL A 81 -16.63 18.05 4.39
N ARG A 82 -16.59 18.78 3.27
CA ARG A 82 -17.79 19.15 2.49
C ARG A 82 -17.71 18.53 1.10
N HIS A 83 -18.80 17.90 0.72
CA HIS A 83 -19.01 17.34 -0.61
C HIS A 83 -20.06 18.18 -1.34
N ARG A 84 -19.66 18.81 -2.43
CA ARG A 84 -20.58 19.50 -3.33
C ARG A 84 -21.22 18.50 -4.26
N LEU A 85 -22.53 18.39 -4.21
CA LEU A 85 -23.30 17.49 -5.06
C LEU A 85 -23.85 18.20 -6.31
N GLY A 86 -23.76 19.53 -6.33
CA GLY A 86 -24.17 20.36 -7.46
C GLY A 86 -25.56 20.96 -7.32
N PRO A 87 -26.12 21.50 -8.41
CA PRO A 87 -27.38 22.21 -8.39
C PRO A 87 -28.55 21.29 -8.15
N VAL A 88 -29.50 21.74 -7.35
CA VAL A 88 -30.78 21.07 -7.08
C VAL A 88 -31.90 22.08 -7.17
N THR A 89 -33.09 21.64 -7.62
CA THR A 89 -34.28 22.47 -7.65
C THR A 89 -35.20 22.13 -6.48
N ILE A 90 -35.57 23.15 -5.70
CA ILE A 90 -36.61 23.03 -4.68
C ILE A 90 -37.93 23.48 -5.30
N TYR A 91 -38.88 22.57 -5.37
CA TYR A 91 -40.20 22.82 -6.00
C TYR A 91 -41.14 23.52 -5.03
N PRO A 92 -41.96 24.47 -5.53
CA PRO A 92 -42.90 25.17 -4.66
C PRO A 92 -44.01 24.26 -4.12
N ASP A 93 -44.36 23.21 -4.86
CA ASP A 93 -45.41 22.26 -4.52
C ASP A 93 -45.15 20.88 -5.14
N ARG A 94 -45.86 19.87 -4.64
CA ARG A 94 -45.76 18.47 -5.11
C ARG A 94 -46.14 18.30 -6.57
N LYS A 95 -47.14 19.02 -7.04
CA LYS A 95 -47.59 18.94 -8.43
C LYS A 95 -46.49 19.36 -9.40
N SER A 96 -45.80 20.44 -9.09
CA SER A 96 -44.64 20.90 -9.89
C SER A 96 -43.50 19.92 -9.88
N ALA A 97 -43.24 19.25 -8.73
CA ALA A 97 -42.24 18.22 -8.62
C ALA A 97 -42.58 16.97 -9.45
N ASP A 98 -43.85 16.55 -9.45
CA ASP A 98 -44.31 15.33 -10.14
C ASP A 98 -44.48 15.51 -11.64
N ALA A 99 -44.60 16.77 -12.13
CA ALA A 99 -44.72 17.08 -13.56
C ALA A 99 -43.49 16.69 -14.40
N LEU A 100 -42.34 16.52 -13.77
CA LEU A 100 -41.11 16.04 -14.41
C LEU A 100 -41.08 14.51 -14.39
N ALA A 101 -40.83 13.90 -15.56
CA ALA A 101 -40.66 12.45 -15.65
C ALA A 101 -39.58 11.95 -14.69
N ALA A 102 -39.80 10.79 -14.06
CA ALA A 102 -38.79 10.12 -13.28
C ALA A 102 -37.58 9.79 -14.19
N GLU A 103 -36.38 10.12 -13.76
CA GLU A 103 -35.18 9.61 -14.42
C GLU A 103 -35.21 8.07 -14.32
N HIS A 104 -35.20 7.41 -15.47
CA HIS A 104 -35.08 5.95 -15.51
C HIS A 104 -33.65 5.59 -15.07
N ASP A 105 -33.58 4.85 -13.99
CA ASP A 105 -32.36 4.13 -13.62
C ASP A 105 -32.09 3.07 -14.69
N GLU A 106 -31.11 3.31 -15.57
CA GLU A 106 -30.68 2.32 -16.54
C GLU A 106 -30.05 1.17 -15.74
N GLY A 107 -30.75 0.04 -15.67
CA GLY A 107 -30.47 -1.10 -14.82
C GLY A 107 -29.03 -1.57 -14.90
N GLY A 108 -28.25 -1.15 -13.94
CA GLY A 108 -26.90 -1.64 -13.67
C GLY A 108 -26.91 -2.89 -12.77
N ILE A 109 -25.74 -3.48 -12.57
CA ILE A 109 -25.55 -4.54 -11.57
C ILE A 109 -25.65 -3.88 -10.19
N GLY A 110 -26.69 -4.22 -9.42
CA GLY A 110 -26.87 -3.70 -8.08
C GLY A 110 -25.81 -4.24 -7.12
N PHE A 111 -24.94 -3.35 -6.64
CA PHE A 111 -23.96 -3.65 -5.59
C PHE A 111 -23.97 -2.51 -4.58
N THR A 112 -24.85 -2.65 -3.57
CA THR A 112 -25.11 -1.59 -2.61
C THR A 112 -23.93 -1.34 -1.67
N LYS A 113 -23.87 -0.17 -1.03
CA LYS A 113 -22.81 0.18 -0.08
C LYS A 113 -22.78 -0.80 1.10
N GLU A 114 -23.93 -1.24 1.57
CA GLU A 114 -24.05 -2.23 2.65
C GLU A 114 -23.46 -3.58 2.26
N GLN A 115 -23.55 -3.96 0.99
CA GLN A 115 -22.90 -5.16 0.46
C GLN A 115 -21.39 -4.96 0.36
N GLN A 116 -20.96 -3.78 -0.14
CA GLN A 116 -19.54 -3.43 -0.26
C GLN A 116 -18.81 -3.46 1.10
N TRP A 117 -19.43 -2.99 2.18
CA TRP A 117 -18.84 -2.98 3.52
C TRP A 117 -18.68 -4.37 4.16
N LYS A 118 -19.32 -5.41 3.63
CA LYS A 118 -19.23 -6.79 4.13
C LYS A 118 -18.13 -7.61 3.51
N VAL A 119 -17.46 -7.08 2.49
CA VAL A 119 -16.40 -7.76 1.75
C VAL A 119 -15.17 -6.86 1.65
N ASP A 120 -14.02 -7.43 1.34
CA ASP A 120 -12.82 -6.65 1.04
C ASP A 120 -12.96 -6.01 -0.34
N PHE A 121 -13.51 -4.81 -0.35
CA PHE A 121 -13.80 -4.03 -1.56
C PHE A 121 -13.19 -2.64 -1.46
N ALA A 122 -12.44 -2.27 -2.48
CA ALA A 122 -11.85 -0.95 -2.62
C ALA A 122 -11.99 -0.45 -4.06
N THR A 123 -12.09 0.85 -4.22
CA THR A 123 -12.13 1.52 -5.53
C THR A 123 -10.93 2.44 -5.69
N THR A 124 -10.48 2.59 -6.93
CA THR A 124 -9.45 3.57 -7.29
C THR A 124 -9.85 4.29 -8.56
N GLU A 125 -9.40 5.51 -8.70
CA GLU A 125 -9.65 6.29 -9.90
C GLU A 125 -8.96 5.66 -11.11
N VAL A 126 -9.66 5.60 -12.24
CA VAL A 126 -9.12 5.11 -13.50
C VAL A 126 -8.27 6.22 -14.13
N ILE A 127 -6.97 5.97 -14.22
CA ILE A 127 -6.03 6.89 -14.85
C ILE A 127 -5.58 6.37 -16.21
N ARG A 128 -5.44 7.28 -17.18
CA ARG A 128 -4.89 6.94 -18.49
C ARG A 128 -3.36 6.90 -18.38
N ARG A 129 -2.76 5.72 -18.60
CA ARG A 129 -1.30 5.55 -18.61
C ARG A 129 -0.84 4.71 -19.81
N PRO A 130 0.36 4.97 -20.35
CA PRO A 130 0.93 4.10 -21.37
C PRO A 130 1.24 2.71 -20.76
N ILE A 131 0.67 1.67 -21.35
CA ILE A 131 0.98 0.29 -20.99
C ILE A 131 2.03 -0.22 -21.98
N ARG A 132 3.19 -0.61 -21.47
CA ARG A 132 4.19 -1.29 -22.28
C ARG A 132 3.77 -2.76 -22.44
N PRO A 133 3.84 -3.32 -23.65
CA PRO A 133 3.60 -4.73 -23.83
C PRO A 133 4.62 -5.51 -22.99
N ALA A 134 4.15 -6.48 -22.24
CA ALA A 134 4.97 -7.33 -21.40
C ALA A 134 4.62 -8.80 -21.66
N ILE A 135 5.64 -9.62 -21.69
CA ILE A 135 5.50 -11.08 -21.79
C ILE A 135 5.90 -11.63 -20.42
N ALA A 136 5.01 -12.40 -19.82
CA ALA A 136 5.33 -13.09 -18.58
C ALA A 136 6.32 -14.22 -18.89
N ALA A 137 7.47 -14.22 -18.20
CA ALA A 137 8.48 -15.26 -18.35
C ALA A 137 8.99 -15.67 -16.95
N THR A 138 9.28 -16.95 -16.81
CA THR A 138 9.98 -17.48 -15.66
C THR A 138 11.48 -17.39 -15.88
N GLY A 139 12.26 -17.16 -14.83
CA GLY A 139 13.71 -17.09 -14.92
C GLY A 139 14.37 -17.51 -13.60
N THR A 140 15.63 -17.92 -13.70
CA THR A 140 16.48 -18.21 -12.55
C THR A 140 17.53 -17.12 -12.45
N VAL A 141 17.66 -16.52 -11.28
CA VAL A 141 18.75 -15.57 -11.01
C VAL A 141 20.03 -16.36 -10.77
N ARG A 142 21.05 -16.08 -11.55
CA ARG A 142 22.39 -16.66 -11.40
C ARG A 142 23.43 -15.55 -11.32
N ALA A 143 24.54 -15.82 -10.68
CA ALA A 143 25.70 -14.95 -10.77
C ALA A 143 26.15 -14.88 -12.24
N ARG A 144 26.63 -13.71 -12.68
CA ARG A 144 27.29 -13.58 -13.98
C ARG A 144 28.62 -14.36 -13.97
N PRO A 145 29.21 -14.70 -15.12
CA PRO A 145 30.38 -15.56 -15.22
C PRO A 145 31.59 -15.13 -14.38
N ASP A 146 31.73 -13.82 -14.11
CA ASP A 146 32.82 -13.23 -13.30
C ASP A 146 32.35 -12.87 -11.85
N GLY A 147 31.10 -13.20 -11.50
CA GLY A 147 30.50 -12.90 -10.20
C GLY A 147 30.49 -14.07 -9.21
N GLU A 148 31.06 -15.22 -9.59
CA GLU A 148 31.19 -16.41 -8.73
C GLU A 148 32.58 -16.98 -8.81
N ALA A 149 33.15 -17.37 -7.69
CA ALA A 149 34.46 -18.03 -7.64
C ALA A 149 34.43 -19.21 -6.68
N LEU A 150 34.88 -20.34 -7.15
CA LEU A 150 35.10 -21.54 -6.35
C LEU A 150 36.58 -21.61 -5.92
N LEU A 151 36.81 -21.50 -4.65
CA LEU A 151 38.17 -21.65 -4.09
C LEU A 151 38.38 -23.09 -3.67
N THR A 152 39.26 -23.78 -4.38
CA THR A 152 39.65 -25.16 -4.05
C THR A 152 41.01 -25.20 -3.35
N ALA A 153 41.17 -26.12 -2.43
CA ALA A 153 42.45 -26.34 -1.75
C ALA A 153 43.48 -26.88 -2.75
N PRO A 154 44.68 -26.27 -2.88
CA PRO A 154 45.71 -26.70 -3.81
C PRO A 154 46.41 -28.00 -3.38
N MET A 155 46.20 -28.43 -2.13
CA MET A 155 46.84 -29.64 -1.57
C MET A 155 45.95 -30.22 -0.44
N SER A 156 46.24 -31.47 -0.08
CA SER A 156 45.64 -32.11 1.08
C SER A 156 46.08 -31.46 2.38
N GLY A 157 45.16 -31.17 3.28
CA GLY A 157 45.49 -30.53 4.53
C GLY A 157 44.27 -30.30 5.42
N GLN A 158 44.50 -29.66 6.56
CA GLN A 158 43.46 -29.28 7.48
C GLN A 158 43.14 -27.76 7.29
N VAL A 159 41.90 -27.45 7.07
CA VAL A 159 41.45 -26.05 6.99
C VAL A 159 41.28 -25.50 8.38
N GLN A 160 41.86 -24.36 8.65
CA GLN A 160 41.79 -23.64 9.92
C GLN A 160 41.21 -22.24 9.68
N PRO A 161 40.29 -21.75 10.50
CA PRO A 161 39.75 -20.42 10.34
C PRO A 161 40.79 -19.34 10.71
N SER A 162 40.67 -18.17 10.09
CA SER A 162 41.39 -16.95 10.48
C SER A 162 40.65 -16.19 11.58
N GLY A 163 40.32 -16.86 12.69
CA GLY A 163 39.46 -16.37 13.74
C GLY A 163 38.20 -17.24 13.84
N ALA A 164 37.17 -16.96 13.05
CA ALA A 164 35.97 -17.81 12.88
C ALA A 164 35.85 -18.26 11.42
N PHE A 165 35.18 -19.39 11.17
CA PHE A 165 34.84 -19.79 9.81
C PHE A 165 33.87 -18.80 9.17
N PRO A 166 34.04 -18.49 7.87
CA PRO A 166 33.07 -17.67 7.14
C PRO A 166 31.67 -18.26 7.20
N GLN A 167 30.68 -17.39 7.38
CA GLN A 167 29.28 -17.79 7.43
C GLN A 167 28.55 -17.51 6.10
N LEU A 168 27.52 -18.28 5.80
CA LEU A 168 26.68 -18.04 4.63
C LEU A 168 26.05 -16.64 4.73
N GLY A 169 26.14 -15.86 3.65
CA GLY A 169 25.67 -14.47 3.61
C GLY A 169 26.67 -13.43 4.14
N GLN A 170 27.85 -13.84 4.60
CA GLN A 170 28.90 -12.91 5.02
C GLN A 170 29.45 -12.13 3.82
N VAL A 171 29.56 -10.81 3.97
CA VAL A 171 30.17 -9.95 2.97
C VAL A 171 31.71 -10.06 3.08
N VAL A 172 32.37 -10.37 1.97
CA VAL A 172 33.81 -10.47 1.87
C VAL A 172 34.36 -9.53 0.80
N LYS A 173 35.60 -9.07 0.98
CA LYS A 173 36.30 -8.20 0.04
C LYS A 173 37.52 -8.92 -0.56
N LYS A 174 37.96 -8.41 -1.69
CA LYS A 174 39.18 -8.91 -2.31
C LYS A 174 40.39 -8.74 -1.34
N GLY A 175 41.04 -9.86 -1.04
CA GLY A 175 42.18 -9.89 -0.13
C GLY A 175 41.84 -10.35 1.29
N ASP A 176 40.58 -10.52 1.63
CA ASP A 176 40.17 -11.08 2.92
C ASP A 176 40.64 -12.55 3.05
N ILE A 177 41.23 -12.89 4.16
CA ILE A 177 41.69 -14.26 4.45
C ILE A 177 40.46 -15.00 5.03
N LEU A 178 39.95 -15.96 4.31
CA LEU A 178 38.80 -16.76 4.74
C LEU A 178 39.19 -17.93 5.64
N ALA A 179 40.32 -18.56 5.33
CA ALA A 179 40.87 -19.68 6.10
C ALA A 179 42.34 -19.90 5.76
N TYR A 180 43.02 -20.61 6.61
CA TYR A 180 44.35 -21.14 6.35
C TYR A 180 44.29 -22.63 6.05
N LEU A 181 45.15 -23.10 5.15
CA LEU A 181 45.32 -24.52 4.88
C LEU A 181 46.63 -24.99 5.54
N SER A 182 46.51 -25.86 6.51
CA SER A 182 47.68 -26.55 7.10
C SER A 182 47.92 -27.84 6.34
N PRO A 183 48.99 -27.95 5.54
CA PRO A 183 49.27 -29.15 4.75
C PRO A 183 49.41 -30.40 5.61
N ARG A 184 48.78 -31.49 5.17
CA ARG A 184 49.07 -32.80 5.73
C ARG A 184 50.24 -33.38 4.92
N LEU A 185 51.39 -33.44 5.54
CA LEU A 185 52.54 -34.11 4.98
C LEU A 185 52.31 -35.63 5.06
N GLY A 186 52.18 -36.30 3.92
CA GLY A 186 52.01 -37.74 3.86
C GLY A 186 53.38 -38.43 3.85
N GLY A 187 53.50 -39.52 4.60
CA GLY A 187 54.71 -40.32 4.70
C GLY A 187 55.62 -39.94 5.87
N ASP A 188 56.81 -40.48 5.93
CA ASP A 188 57.81 -40.29 6.99
C ASP A 188 58.40 -38.87 7.08
N THR A 189 57.86 -37.93 6.31
CA THR A 189 58.36 -36.55 6.26
C THR A 189 57.46 -35.64 7.10
N ASP A 190 57.82 -35.41 8.31
CA ASP A 190 57.16 -34.42 9.17
C ASP A 190 57.69 -32.99 8.93
N LEU A 191 56.96 -31.99 9.41
CA LEU A 191 57.35 -30.59 9.27
C LEU A 191 58.70 -30.29 9.94
N ALA A 192 59.04 -31.00 11.04
CA ALA A 192 60.23 -30.79 11.76
C ALA A 192 61.47 -31.29 10.96
N SER A 193 61.33 -32.44 10.26
CA SER A 193 62.39 -32.95 9.40
C SER A 193 62.66 -32.06 8.18
N LEU A 194 61.60 -31.51 7.57
CA LEU A 194 61.72 -30.54 6.46
C LEU A 194 62.36 -29.23 6.91
N GLN A 195 62.05 -28.72 8.10
CA GLN A 195 62.71 -27.56 8.68
C GLN A 195 64.16 -27.80 9.02
N ALA A 196 64.47 -28.97 9.55
CA ALA A 196 65.85 -29.35 9.84
C ALA A 196 66.71 -29.44 8.56
N ASN A 197 66.17 -30.04 7.51
CA ASN A 197 66.78 -30.12 6.19
C ASN A 197 67.00 -28.75 5.55
N ALA A 198 65.97 -27.85 5.63
CA ALA A 198 66.14 -26.48 5.16
C ALA A 198 67.20 -25.68 5.92
N ARG A 199 67.28 -25.85 7.25
CA ARG A 199 68.37 -25.24 8.04
C ARG A 199 69.75 -25.79 7.65
N LYS A 200 69.93 -27.12 7.49
CA LYS A 200 71.18 -27.72 7.04
C LYS A 200 71.57 -27.19 5.66
N ALA A 201 70.63 -27.11 4.72
CA ALA A 201 70.94 -26.58 3.39
C ALA A 201 71.41 -25.11 3.45
N ARG A 202 70.73 -24.29 4.29
CA ARG A 202 71.15 -22.89 4.48
C ARG A 202 72.51 -22.73 5.06
N VAL A 203 72.85 -23.50 6.08
CA VAL A 203 74.19 -23.50 6.68
C VAL A 203 75.24 -23.97 5.66
N ALA A 204 74.96 -25.00 4.86
CA ALA A 204 75.82 -25.46 3.80
C ALA A 204 76.07 -24.39 2.72
N LEU A 205 75.04 -23.65 2.35
CA LEU A 205 75.12 -22.55 1.39
C LEU A 205 76.03 -21.43 1.96
N ASP A 206 75.82 -21.04 3.22
CA ASP A 206 76.56 -19.97 3.87
C ASP A 206 78.05 -20.35 4.04
N LEU A 207 78.38 -21.65 4.25
CA LEU A 207 79.75 -22.15 4.31
C LEU A 207 80.43 -22.19 2.96
N SER A 208 79.69 -22.45 1.86
CA SER A 208 80.20 -22.49 0.49
C SER A 208 80.46 -21.10 -0.10
N ALA A 209 79.84 -20.05 0.46
CA ALA A 209 79.93 -18.67 0.02
C ALA A 209 81.08 -17.88 0.74
N ARG A 210 81.76 -18.52 1.63
CA ARG A 210 83.01 -18.00 2.31
C ARG A 210 84.26 -18.54 1.67
#